data_2bb0695c7ba51d65dcf70e20141c8984
#
_entry.id   2bb0695c7ba51d65dcf70e20141c8984
#
_cell.length_a   1.000
_cell.length_b   1.000
_cell.length_c   1.000
_cell.angle_alpha   90.00
_cell.angle_beta   90.00
_cell.angle_gamma   90.00
#
_symmetry.space_group_name_H-M   'P 1'
#
loop_
_entity.id
_entity.type
_entity.pdbx_description
1 polymer ?
#
loop_
_entity_poly.entity_id
_entity_poly.type
_entity_poly.pdbx_seq_one_letter_code
_entity_poly.pdbx_strand_id
1 'polypeptide(L)'
;FLPILPKSIAQRTALYNSFSAERERKVRLQACRIVLKYIGILLREEREKVNRFRNFLSDVVRQSDMVLLSLCTVSTLYGMVLIASATHFRGTLKYVAIQGFGLLLGVLLYFFLSSIDVSEVSKKWKWLLAFNFGFILLLRTPFGLTRNGNRAWLGVNDIGAQLGIGFLKNFPITVQPAEIVKITFILLLARQLALLQEKRDLRSFTNVIQPTAHAGAMFVFYYIISKDAGSGLVYLFVFLCMAFAAGFALRWIFLGVGGAVGAFLAAWNLGLLRGDWYDRIKVILDHSYQPEKKGFQQTRGMLALGSGKLTGQGLFQGTQTQSSAKWSLPERQTDFIFCVCGEELGFIGCLLIIVLLLAIIVRCLIVAREAPTRMESLVCVGMAGMLIFQTIANIGMCLFLMPVIGLTLPFFSYGGSSIVTIFAAMGVVSGIKKRSRPEWLIN
;
A
#
# COMPACT_ATOMS: atom_id res chain seq x y z
N PHE A 1 38.38 84.73 56.14
CA PHE A 1 38.22 84.38 54.71
C PHE A 1 37.97 82.89 54.62
N LEU A 2 36.75 82.54 54.31
CA LEU A 2 36.27 81.19 54.28
C LEU A 2 35.96 80.78 52.84
N PRO A 3 36.17 79.52 52.38
CA PRO A 3 35.79 79.05 51.11
C PRO A 3 34.36 78.50 51.15
N ILE A 4 33.42 79.22 50.52
CA ILE A 4 32.06 78.73 50.27
C ILE A 4 32.03 78.19 48.82
N LEU A 5 32.62 77.03 48.57
CA LEU A 5 32.59 76.47 47.21
C LEU A 5 32.53 74.95 47.00
N PRO A 6 32.27 74.08 48.00
CA PRO A 6 32.04 72.66 47.66
C PRO A 6 30.57 72.20 47.57
N LYS A 7 29.60 72.89 48.24
CA LYS A 7 28.21 72.40 48.26
C LYS A 7 27.45 72.49 46.91
N SER A 8 27.78 73.46 46.08
CA SER A 8 27.11 73.64 44.79
C SER A 8 27.55 72.64 43.70
N ILE A 9 28.79 72.18 43.73
CA ILE A 9 29.29 71.19 42.78
C ILE A 9 28.76 69.79 43.13
N ALA A 10 28.77 69.40 44.42
CA ALA A 10 28.20 68.09 44.83
C ALA A 10 26.69 68.00 44.57
N GLN A 11 25.92 69.05 44.76
CA GLN A 11 24.49 69.05 44.39
C GLN A 11 24.26 69.02 42.89
N ARG A 12 25.03 69.68 42.08
CA ARG A 12 24.97 69.60 40.59
C ARG A 12 25.35 68.24 40.09
N THR A 13 26.35 67.57 40.66
CA THR A 13 26.73 66.21 40.29
C THR A 13 25.68 65.19 40.70
N ALA A 14 25.08 65.35 41.89
CA ALA A 14 23.95 64.46 42.34
C ALA A 14 22.69 64.64 41.44
N LEU A 15 22.36 65.83 41.05
CA LEU A 15 21.27 66.12 40.12
C LEU A 15 21.58 65.57 38.69
N TYR A 16 22.76 65.71 38.21
CA TYR A 16 23.20 65.16 36.90
C TYR A 16 23.15 63.66 36.88
N ASN A 17 23.62 63.00 37.96
CA ASN A 17 23.57 61.53 38.10
C ASN A 17 22.13 61.04 38.23
N SER A 18 21.24 61.73 38.91
CA SER A 18 19.83 61.37 39.03
C SER A 18 19.08 61.50 37.67
N PHE A 19 19.38 62.55 36.88
CA PHE A 19 18.81 62.74 35.55
C PHE A 19 19.34 61.69 34.57
N SER A 20 20.62 61.35 34.66
CA SER A 20 21.25 60.31 33.85
C SER A 20 20.64 58.93 34.15
N ALA A 21 20.48 58.56 35.43
CA ALA A 21 19.88 57.30 35.85
C ALA A 21 18.39 57.20 35.41
N GLU A 22 17.67 58.29 35.48
CA GLU A 22 16.25 58.31 35.04
C GLU A 22 16.12 58.20 33.51
N ARG A 23 17.03 58.78 32.78
CA ARG A 23 17.12 58.69 31.30
C ARG A 23 17.45 57.27 30.88
N GLU A 24 18.46 56.63 31.53
CA GLU A 24 18.79 55.22 31.28
C GLU A 24 17.61 54.31 31.61
N ARG A 25 16.92 54.53 32.73
CA ARG A 25 15.72 53.76 33.09
C ARG A 25 14.61 53.85 32.05
N LYS A 26 14.34 55.07 31.51
CA LYS A 26 13.37 55.26 30.44
C LYS A 26 13.75 54.55 29.14
N VAL A 27 15.05 54.60 28.76
CA VAL A 27 15.57 53.90 27.58
C VAL A 27 15.45 52.39 27.75
N ARG A 28 15.81 51.84 28.92
CA ARG A 28 15.66 50.40 29.21
C ARG A 28 14.20 49.95 29.16
N LEU A 29 13.28 50.72 29.73
CA LEU A 29 11.85 50.42 29.68
C LEU A 29 11.27 50.49 28.28
N GLN A 30 11.76 51.40 27.44
CA GLN A 30 11.33 51.53 26.04
C GLN A 30 11.87 50.39 25.20
N ALA A 31 13.12 49.99 25.42
CA ALA A 31 13.72 48.79 24.78
C ALA A 31 12.99 47.50 25.17
N CYS A 32 12.67 47.34 26.49
CA CYS A 32 11.91 46.20 26.98
C CYS A 32 10.48 46.12 26.35
N ARG A 33 9.78 47.25 26.19
CA ARG A 33 8.48 47.30 25.50
C ARG A 33 8.59 46.92 24.02
N ILE A 34 9.65 47.35 23.32
CA ILE A 34 9.90 46.98 21.92
C ILE A 34 10.12 45.48 21.81
N VAL A 35 10.98 44.91 22.65
CA VAL A 35 11.27 43.47 22.68
C VAL A 35 10.01 42.66 22.96
N LEU A 36 9.22 43.04 23.96
CA LEU A 36 7.93 42.40 24.29
C LEU A 36 6.93 42.46 23.14
N LYS A 37 6.89 43.58 22.42
CA LYS A 37 6.04 43.75 21.24
C LYS A 37 6.48 42.80 20.09
N TYR A 38 7.79 42.70 19.85
CA TYR A 38 8.32 41.77 18.85
C TYR A 38 8.09 40.30 19.21
N ILE A 39 8.30 39.93 20.46
CA ILE A 39 7.98 38.59 20.96
C ILE A 39 6.48 38.29 20.80
N GLY A 40 5.61 39.23 21.12
CA GLY A 40 4.16 39.10 20.94
C GLY A 40 3.76 38.89 19.47
N ILE A 41 4.41 39.57 18.53
CA ILE A 41 4.19 39.40 17.09
C ILE A 41 4.65 38.01 16.63
N LEU A 42 5.86 37.59 17.00
CA LEU A 42 6.41 36.27 16.67
C LEU A 42 5.53 35.13 17.21
N LEU A 43 5.10 35.24 18.48
CA LEU A 43 4.21 34.23 19.07
C LEU A 43 2.83 34.19 18.40
N ARG A 44 2.34 35.33 17.92
CA ARG A 44 1.08 35.40 17.18
C ARG A 44 1.22 34.74 15.79
N GLU A 45 2.30 35.04 15.07
CA GLU A 45 2.58 34.39 13.77
C GLU A 45 2.73 32.88 13.91
N GLU A 46 3.47 32.40 14.89
CA GLU A 46 3.60 30.97 15.17
C GLU A 46 2.24 30.34 15.53
N ARG A 47 1.44 30.98 16.35
CA ARG A 47 0.08 30.52 16.69
C ARG A 47 -0.84 30.47 15.47
N GLU A 48 -0.75 31.46 14.57
CA GLU A 48 -1.52 31.48 13.32
C GLU A 48 -1.07 30.37 12.35
N LYS A 49 0.23 30.06 12.27
CA LYS A 49 0.77 28.93 11.50
C LYS A 49 0.25 27.60 12.04
N VAL A 50 0.32 27.41 13.36
CA VAL A 50 -0.18 26.20 14.03
C VAL A 50 -1.69 26.04 13.83
N ASN A 51 -2.47 27.13 13.95
CA ASN A 51 -3.92 27.09 13.71
C ASN A 51 -4.25 26.78 12.26
N ARG A 52 -3.54 27.37 11.29
CA ARG A 52 -3.70 27.05 9.87
C ARG A 52 -3.39 25.58 9.59
N PHE A 53 -2.30 25.07 10.14
CA PHE A 53 -1.94 23.66 9.99
C PHE A 53 -2.98 22.72 10.64
N ARG A 54 -3.46 23.05 11.85
CA ARG A 54 -4.51 22.27 12.52
C ARG A 54 -5.82 22.27 11.73
N ASN A 55 -6.24 23.41 11.21
CA ASN A 55 -7.44 23.53 10.38
C ASN A 55 -7.29 22.74 9.08
N PHE A 56 -6.13 22.86 8.41
CA PHE A 56 -5.82 22.04 7.24
C PHE A 56 -5.91 20.54 7.55
N LEU A 57 -5.32 20.07 8.64
CA LEU A 57 -5.41 18.66 9.06
C LEU A 57 -6.85 18.25 9.34
N SER A 58 -7.61 19.07 10.06
CA SER A 58 -9.02 18.79 10.36
C SER A 58 -9.86 18.67 9.10
N ASP A 59 -9.61 19.53 8.12
CA ASP A 59 -10.33 19.53 6.83
C ASP A 59 -9.97 18.30 6.00
N VAL A 60 -8.69 17.92 5.95
CA VAL A 60 -8.25 16.71 5.27
C VAL A 60 -8.89 15.46 5.87
N VAL A 61 -8.91 15.35 7.20
CA VAL A 61 -9.54 14.24 7.90
C VAL A 61 -11.05 14.21 7.68
N ARG A 62 -11.74 15.34 7.86
CA ARG A 62 -13.20 15.45 7.73
C ARG A 62 -13.69 15.16 6.30
N GLN A 63 -12.90 15.51 5.30
CA GLN A 63 -13.25 15.33 3.89
C GLN A 63 -12.88 13.95 3.35
N SER A 64 -12.00 13.21 4.02
CA SER A 64 -11.57 11.87 3.62
C SER A 64 -12.67 10.82 3.89
N ASP A 65 -12.59 9.67 3.21
CA ASP A 65 -13.49 8.55 3.43
C ASP A 65 -13.10 7.77 4.70
N MET A 66 -13.64 8.21 5.86
CA MET A 66 -13.34 7.62 7.15
C MET A 66 -13.89 6.19 7.28
N VAL A 67 -14.96 5.83 6.53
CA VAL A 67 -15.49 4.45 6.52
C VAL A 67 -14.47 3.52 5.87
N LEU A 68 -13.91 3.92 4.72
CA LEU A 68 -12.87 3.13 4.04
C LEU A 68 -11.62 3.01 4.92
N LEU A 69 -11.17 4.12 5.52
CA LEU A 69 -10.01 4.11 6.41
C LEU A 69 -10.21 3.20 7.62
N SER A 70 -11.37 3.25 8.28
CA SER A 70 -11.66 2.41 9.44
C SER A 70 -11.68 0.92 9.07
N LEU A 71 -12.30 0.55 7.95
CA LEU A 71 -12.29 -0.83 7.46
C LEU A 71 -10.87 -1.33 7.19
N CYS A 72 -10.03 -0.54 6.50
CA CYS A 72 -8.63 -0.88 6.23
C CYS A 72 -7.82 -1.02 7.53
N THR A 73 -8.01 -0.09 8.47
CA THR A 73 -7.29 -0.11 9.75
C THR A 73 -7.68 -1.30 10.62
N VAL A 74 -8.99 -1.58 10.75
CA VAL A 74 -9.50 -2.75 11.50
C VAL A 74 -8.98 -4.05 10.89
N SER A 75 -9.01 -4.17 9.56
CA SER A 75 -8.47 -5.34 8.85
C SER A 75 -6.97 -5.53 9.12
N THR A 76 -6.20 -4.44 9.11
CA THR A 76 -4.76 -4.49 9.38
C THR A 76 -4.46 -4.82 10.84
N LEU A 77 -5.20 -4.25 11.79
CA LEU A 77 -5.04 -4.58 13.21
C LEU A 77 -5.37 -6.06 13.46
N TYR A 78 -6.41 -6.58 12.84
CA TYR A 78 -6.70 -8.02 12.91
C TYR A 78 -5.57 -8.85 12.28
N GLY A 79 -5.05 -8.46 11.12
CA GLY A 79 -3.87 -9.07 10.51
C GLY A 79 -2.64 -9.03 11.42
N MET A 80 -2.41 -7.93 12.16
CA MET A 80 -1.30 -7.82 13.11
C MET A 80 -1.40 -8.81 14.27
N VAL A 81 -2.62 -9.09 14.76
CA VAL A 81 -2.85 -10.14 15.78
C VAL A 81 -2.47 -11.51 15.22
N LEU A 82 -2.89 -11.83 13.98
CA LEU A 82 -2.51 -13.09 13.32
C LEU A 82 -1.01 -13.18 13.05
N ILE A 83 -0.37 -12.09 12.63
CA ILE A 83 1.09 -12.03 12.43
C ILE A 83 1.81 -12.25 13.77
N ALA A 84 1.32 -11.65 14.84
CA ALA A 84 1.88 -11.84 16.18
C ALA A 84 1.85 -13.32 16.58
N SER A 85 0.75 -14.01 16.34
CA SER A 85 0.64 -15.43 16.58
C SER A 85 1.55 -16.25 15.65
N ALA A 86 1.48 -16.00 14.34
CA ALA A 86 2.29 -16.72 13.34
C ALA A 86 3.81 -16.60 13.55
N THR A 87 4.27 -15.55 14.25
CA THR A 87 5.71 -15.28 14.48
C THR A 87 6.14 -15.48 15.91
N HIS A 88 5.26 -15.94 16.79
CA HIS A 88 5.50 -16.08 18.23
C HIS A 88 6.80 -16.83 18.55
N PHE A 89 7.07 -17.92 17.85
CA PHE A 89 8.27 -18.77 18.02
C PHE A 89 9.57 -18.16 17.44
N ARG A 90 9.51 -17.04 16.66
CA ARG A 90 10.67 -16.38 16.00
C ARG A 90 10.99 -15.00 16.52
N GLY A 91 10.32 -14.53 17.55
CA GLY A 91 10.46 -13.16 18.07
C GLY A 91 9.47 -12.18 17.41
N THR A 92 8.25 -12.20 17.90
CA THR A 92 7.07 -11.46 17.43
C THR A 92 7.30 -9.97 17.29
N LEU A 93 8.02 -9.34 18.23
CA LEU A 93 8.12 -7.88 18.34
C LEU A 93 8.63 -7.21 17.05
N LYS A 94 9.64 -7.81 16.39
CA LYS A 94 10.20 -7.26 15.15
C LYS A 94 9.17 -7.21 14.03
N TYR A 95 8.40 -8.27 13.83
CA TYR A 95 7.41 -8.37 12.74
C TYR A 95 6.24 -7.43 12.97
N VAL A 96 5.72 -7.39 14.19
CA VAL A 96 4.62 -6.51 14.58
C VAL A 96 5.04 -5.04 14.52
N ALA A 97 6.28 -4.70 14.96
CA ALA A 97 6.79 -3.34 14.89
C ALA A 97 6.95 -2.85 13.44
N ILE A 98 7.48 -3.68 12.52
CA ILE A 98 7.59 -3.32 11.10
C ILE A 98 6.21 -3.13 10.48
N GLN A 99 5.25 -4.01 10.80
CA GLN A 99 3.88 -3.90 10.29
C GLN A 99 3.17 -2.66 10.87
N GLY A 100 3.34 -2.37 12.15
CA GLY A 100 2.81 -1.18 12.81
C GLY A 100 3.39 0.12 12.23
N PHE A 101 4.70 0.15 11.96
CA PHE A 101 5.33 1.26 11.27
C PHE A 101 4.78 1.42 9.83
N GLY A 102 4.60 0.29 9.13
CA GLY A 102 3.97 0.28 7.81
C GLY A 102 2.53 0.80 7.84
N LEU A 103 1.74 0.45 8.85
CA LEU A 103 0.40 0.97 9.06
C LEU A 103 0.41 2.49 9.30
N LEU A 104 1.28 2.99 10.18
CA LEU A 104 1.40 4.42 10.45
C LEU A 104 1.73 5.20 9.18
N LEU A 105 2.76 4.76 8.44
CA LEU A 105 3.16 5.38 7.18
C LEU A 105 2.04 5.25 6.12
N GLY A 106 1.35 4.12 6.08
CA GLY A 106 0.21 3.89 5.20
C GLY A 106 -0.94 4.86 5.46
N VAL A 107 -1.30 5.09 6.72
CA VAL A 107 -2.34 6.06 7.10
C VAL A 107 -1.93 7.49 6.72
N LEU A 108 -0.66 7.87 6.90
CA LEU A 108 -0.16 9.17 6.46
C LEU A 108 -0.26 9.32 4.93
N LEU A 109 0.13 8.28 4.17
CA LEU A 109 -0.01 8.28 2.72
C LEU A 109 -1.47 8.25 2.26
N TYR A 110 -2.36 7.59 2.99
CA TYR A 110 -3.80 7.63 2.72
C TYR A 110 -4.32 9.07 2.71
N PHE A 111 -4.04 9.85 3.75
CA PHE A 111 -4.45 11.26 3.82
C PHE A 111 -3.74 12.12 2.77
N PHE A 112 -2.46 11.91 2.54
CA PHE A 112 -1.70 12.65 1.54
C PHE A 112 -2.27 12.43 0.13
N LEU A 113 -2.48 11.16 -0.27
CA LEU A 113 -3.00 10.82 -1.59
C LEU A 113 -4.48 11.17 -1.75
N SER A 114 -5.26 11.19 -0.66
CA SER A 114 -6.65 11.66 -0.71
C SER A 114 -6.77 13.15 -1.08
N SER A 115 -5.70 13.91 -0.88
CA SER A 115 -5.64 15.34 -1.23
C SER A 115 -5.16 15.59 -2.66
N ILE A 116 -4.62 14.58 -3.35
CA ILE A 116 -4.08 14.71 -4.71
C ILE A 116 -5.21 14.53 -5.74
N ASP A 117 -5.23 15.40 -6.74
CA ASP A 117 -6.12 15.24 -7.89
C ASP A 117 -5.55 14.22 -8.88
N VAL A 118 -6.26 13.09 -8.97
CA VAL A 118 -5.90 11.97 -9.85
C VAL A 118 -5.97 12.39 -11.32
N SER A 119 -6.90 13.27 -11.68
CA SER A 119 -7.06 13.76 -13.04
C SER A 119 -5.85 14.56 -13.49
N GLU A 120 -5.33 15.44 -12.62
CA GLU A 120 -4.11 16.22 -12.90
C GLU A 120 -2.87 15.31 -13.01
N VAL A 121 -2.72 14.32 -12.12
CA VAL A 121 -1.63 13.36 -12.19
C VAL A 121 -1.66 12.59 -13.50
N SER A 122 -2.84 12.19 -13.95
CA SER A 122 -3.02 11.43 -15.20
C SER A 122 -2.62 12.21 -16.46
N LYS A 123 -2.71 13.56 -16.44
CA LYS A 123 -2.25 14.39 -17.56
C LYS A 123 -0.77 14.20 -17.85
N LYS A 124 0.02 13.84 -16.84
CA LYS A 124 1.46 13.54 -16.96
C LYS A 124 1.72 12.08 -17.36
N TRP A 125 0.86 11.48 -18.20
CA TRP A 125 0.89 10.06 -18.54
C TRP A 125 2.24 9.55 -19.08
N LYS A 126 2.98 10.37 -19.84
CA LYS A 126 4.32 10.00 -20.34
C LYS A 126 5.31 9.72 -19.23
N TRP A 127 5.28 10.55 -18.17
CA TRP A 127 6.12 10.38 -16.99
C TRP A 127 5.69 9.17 -16.16
N LEU A 128 4.40 8.93 -16.02
CA LEU A 128 3.89 7.73 -15.34
C LEU A 128 4.29 6.46 -16.08
N LEU A 129 4.22 6.47 -17.41
CA LEU A 129 4.66 5.34 -18.23
C LEU A 129 6.15 5.09 -18.10
N ALA A 130 6.97 6.15 -18.20
CA ALA A 130 8.42 6.06 -18.01
C ALA A 130 8.77 5.58 -16.58
N PHE A 131 8.03 6.04 -15.57
CA PHE A 131 8.16 5.57 -14.20
C PHE A 131 7.87 4.07 -14.08
N ASN A 132 6.77 3.56 -14.65
CA ASN A 132 6.41 2.15 -14.57
C ASN A 132 7.53 1.25 -15.10
N PHE A 133 8.02 1.54 -16.31
CA PHE A 133 9.10 0.75 -16.91
C PHE A 133 10.43 0.94 -16.19
N GLY A 134 10.80 2.17 -15.87
CA GLY A 134 12.05 2.51 -15.19
C GLY A 134 12.12 1.90 -13.77
N PHE A 135 11.01 1.95 -13.02
CA PHE A 135 10.98 1.43 -11.67
C PHE A 135 11.07 -0.11 -11.62
N ILE A 136 10.44 -0.81 -12.58
CA ILE A 136 10.62 -2.25 -12.75
C ILE A 136 12.05 -2.57 -13.18
N LEU A 137 12.65 -1.76 -14.07
CA LEU A 137 14.00 -1.98 -14.56
C LEU A 137 15.07 -1.89 -13.44
N LEU A 138 14.80 -1.13 -12.36
CA LEU A 138 15.67 -1.09 -11.19
C LEU A 138 15.91 -2.48 -10.58
N LEU A 139 15.01 -3.45 -10.78
CA LEU A 139 15.23 -4.84 -10.36
C LEU A 139 16.46 -5.48 -11.02
N ARG A 140 16.92 -4.99 -12.17
CA ARG A 140 18.15 -5.48 -12.84
C ARG A 140 19.43 -4.85 -12.30
N THR A 141 19.31 -3.79 -11.51
CA THR A 141 20.45 -3.12 -10.86
C THR A 141 20.92 -3.89 -9.62
N PRO A 142 22.06 -3.55 -9.01
CA PRO A 142 22.53 -4.16 -7.77
C PRO A 142 21.55 -4.08 -6.58
N PHE A 143 20.57 -3.17 -6.65
CA PHE A 143 19.50 -3.06 -5.64
C PHE A 143 18.44 -4.16 -5.72
N GLY A 144 18.40 -4.95 -6.81
CA GLY A 144 17.44 -6.03 -7.00
C GLY A 144 17.80 -7.27 -6.19
N LEU A 145 16.93 -7.63 -5.23
CA LEU A 145 17.07 -8.79 -4.37
C LEU A 145 16.34 -10.01 -4.96
N THR A 146 17.02 -11.17 -4.95
CA THR A 146 16.43 -12.44 -5.36
C THR A 146 15.98 -13.22 -4.15
N ARG A 147 14.69 -13.57 -4.08
CA ARG A 147 14.10 -14.43 -3.05
C ARG A 147 13.29 -15.54 -3.70
N ASN A 148 13.48 -16.78 -3.25
CA ASN A 148 12.78 -17.96 -3.78
C ASN A 148 12.82 -18.08 -5.32
N GLY A 149 13.94 -17.66 -5.96
CA GLY A 149 14.12 -17.70 -7.40
C GLY A 149 13.55 -16.50 -8.17
N ASN A 150 12.81 -15.59 -7.52
CA ASN A 150 12.21 -14.41 -8.11
C ASN A 150 12.98 -13.14 -7.72
N ARG A 151 13.34 -12.32 -8.70
CA ARG A 151 14.01 -11.03 -8.50
C ARG A 151 12.98 -9.90 -8.47
N ALA A 152 12.16 -9.87 -7.43
CA ALA A 152 10.97 -9.03 -7.33
C ALA A 152 11.06 -7.91 -6.28
N TRP A 153 12.16 -7.83 -5.53
CA TRP A 153 12.32 -6.90 -4.41
C TRP A 153 13.50 -5.94 -4.65
N LEU A 154 13.36 -4.70 -4.20
CA LEU A 154 14.45 -3.72 -4.11
C LEU A 154 14.87 -3.57 -2.65
N GLY A 155 16.18 -3.53 -2.42
CA GLY A 155 16.75 -3.29 -1.09
C GLY A 155 18.26 -3.11 -1.17
N VAL A 156 18.85 -2.76 -0.04
CA VAL A 156 20.30 -2.50 0.09
C VAL A 156 21.06 -3.66 0.73
N ASN A 157 20.37 -4.76 1.04
CA ASN A 157 20.92 -5.87 1.82
C ASN A 157 22.11 -6.56 1.13
N ASP A 158 22.00 -6.84 -0.17
CA ASP A 158 23.04 -7.50 -0.92
C ASP A 158 24.27 -6.60 -1.09
N ILE A 159 24.03 -5.28 -1.33
CA ILE A 159 25.10 -4.27 -1.38
C ILE A 159 25.78 -4.17 0.00
N GLY A 160 25.01 -4.14 1.07
CA GLY A 160 25.54 -4.13 2.44
C GLY A 160 26.39 -5.35 2.75
N ALA A 161 25.98 -6.53 2.24
CA ALA A 161 26.75 -7.76 2.38
C ALA A 161 28.07 -7.70 1.62
N GLN A 162 28.08 -7.17 0.38
CA GLN A 162 29.28 -7.01 -0.46
C GLN A 162 30.26 -5.99 0.12
N LEU A 163 29.75 -4.89 0.68
CA LEU A 163 30.57 -3.82 1.29
C LEU A 163 30.98 -4.12 2.74
N GLY A 164 30.51 -5.21 3.34
CA GLY A 164 30.76 -5.56 4.74
C GLY A 164 30.10 -4.63 5.76
N ILE A 165 29.11 -3.81 5.35
CA ILE A 165 28.43 -2.84 6.20
C ILE A 165 27.24 -3.54 6.90
N GLY A 166 27.41 -3.89 8.17
CA GLY A 166 26.43 -4.67 8.94
C GLY A 166 25.03 -4.00 9.04
N PHE A 167 24.96 -2.68 9.12
CA PHE A 167 23.69 -1.94 9.14
C PHE A 167 22.91 -2.13 7.82
N LEU A 168 23.56 -1.98 6.66
CA LEU A 168 22.93 -2.15 5.34
C LEU A 168 22.55 -3.61 5.08
N LYS A 169 23.40 -4.57 5.48
CA LYS A 169 23.12 -6.00 5.35
C LYS A 169 21.83 -6.41 6.05
N ASN A 170 21.57 -5.83 7.22
CA ASN A 170 20.39 -6.15 8.06
C ASN A 170 19.26 -5.12 7.93
N PHE A 171 19.29 -4.26 6.89
CA PHE A 171 18.30 -3.22 6.71
C PHE A 171 16.90 -3.85 6.50
N PRO A 172 15.91 -3.52 7.35
CA PRO A 172 14.66 -4.28 7.40
C PRO A 172 13.69 -3.92 6.29
N ILE A 173 13.93 -2.82 5.55
CA ILE A 173 12.97 -2.29 4.58
C ILE A 173 13.35 -2.76 3.18
N THR A 174 12.45 -3.49 2.55
CA THR A 174 12.52 -3.87 1.13
C THR A 174 11.24 -3.43 0.45
N VAL A 175 11.34 -2.94 -0.78
CA VAL A 175 10.22 -2.45 -1.58
C VAL A 175 10.01 -3.38 -2.76
N GLN A 176 8.76 -3.76 -3.01
CA GLN A 176 8.40 -4.50 -4.21
C GLN A 176 7.85 -3.53 -5.27
N PRO A 177 8.57 -3.29 -6.38
CA PRO A 177 8.14 -2.35 -7.41
C PRO A 177 6.75 -2.64 -7.97
N ALA A 178 6.39 -3.92 -8.11
CA ALA A 178 5.08 -4.31 -8.58
C ALA A 178 3.94 -3.69 -7.77
N GLU A 179 4.09 -3.56 -6.45
CA GLU A 179 3.05 -3.01 -5.59
C GLU A 179 2.74 -1.54 -5.94
N ILE A 180 3.78 -0.73 -6.15
CA ILE A 180 3.64 0.69 -6.50
C ILE A 180 3.20 0.85 -7.95
N VAL A 181 3.79 0.07 -8.86
CA VAL A 181 3.49 0.12 -10.30
C VAL A 181 2.05 -0.28 -10.59
N LYS A 182 1.42 -1.16 -9.79
CA LYS A 182 -0.01 -1.47 -9.94
C LYS A 182 -0.89 -0.22 -9.86
N ILE A 183 -0.62 0.69 -8.92
CA ILE A 183 -1.40 1.92 -8.77
C ILE A 183 -1.24 2.82 -10.00
N THR A 184 0.00 3.08 -10.41
CA THR A 184 0.28 3.94 -11.57
C THR A 184 -0.17 3.34 -12.89
N PHE A 185 -0.12 2.01 -13.04
CA PHE A 185 -0.70 1.28 -14.17
C PHE A 185 -2.22 1.46 -14.23
N ILE A 186 -2.93 1.32 -13.10
CA ILE A 186 -4.38 1.55 -13.03
C ILE A 186 -4.72 2.99 -13.47
N LEU A 187 -3.96 3.99 -13.03
CA LEU A 187 -4.17 5.38 -13.44
C LEU A 187 -4.00 5.58 -14.95
N LEU A 188 -2.94 5.01 -15.53
CA LEU A 188 -2.66 5.08 -16.97
C LEU A 188 -3.76 4.39 -17.79
N LEU A 189 -4.13 3.18 -17.36
CA LEU A 189 -5.15 2.40 -18.05
C LEU A 189 -6.52 3.07 -17.96
N ALA A 190 -6.89 3.63 -16.80
CA ALA A 190 -8.13 4.38 -16.62
C ALA A 190 -8.22 5.59 -17.56
N ARG A 191 -7.14 6.36 -17.66
CA ARG A 191 -7.04 7.46 -18.62
C ARG A 191 -7.20 6.99 -20.05
N GLN A 192 -6.49 5.92 -20.45
CA GLN A 192 -6.53 5.37 -21.79
C GLN A 192 -7.94 4.91 -22.15
N LEU A 193 -8.60 4.17 -21.25
CA LEU A 193 -9.96 3.68 -21.45
C LEU A 193 -10.99 4.82 -21.49
N ALA A 194 -10.89 5.81 -20.61
CA ALA A 194 -11.79 6.96 -20.61
C ALA A 194 -11.70 7.76 -21.91
N LEU A 195 -10.49 8.03 -22.42
CA LEU A 195 -10.28 8.71 -23.69
C LEU A 195 -10.82 7.92 -24.90
N LEU A 196 -10.75 6.59 -24.83
CA LEU A 196 -11.34 5.73 -25.87
C LEU A 196 -12.87 5.72 -25.80
N GLN A 197 -13.47 5.77 -24.62
CA GLN A 197 -14.92 5.89 -24.44
C GLN A 197 -15.47 7.20 -25.02
N GLU A 198 -14.75 8.31 -24.86
CA GLU A 198 -15.18 9.62 -25.34
C GLU A 198 -15.09 9.76 -26.87
N LYS A 199 -14.06 9.16 -27.47
CA LYS A 199 -13.69 9.43 -28.86
C LYS A 199 -14.04 8.31 -29.84
N ARG A 200 -14.27 7.08 -29.37
CA ARG A 200 -14.33 5.88 -30.22
C ARG A 200 -15.31 4.84 -29.67
N ASP A 201 -15.80 4.00 -30.58
CA ASP A 201 -16.59 2.83 -30.20
C ASP A 201 -15.68 1.71 -29.65
N LEU A 202 -15.89 1.33 -28.39
CA LEU A 202 -15.18 0.21 -27.74
C LEU A 202 -15.65 -1.18 -28.21
N ARG A 203 -16.56 -1.23 -29.20
CA ARG A 203 -16.96 -2.48 -29.86
C ARG A 203 -16.02 -2.85 -31.01
N SER A 204 -15.24 -1.88 -31.52
CA SER A 204 -14.29 -2.10 -32.61
C SER A 204 -13.00 -2.75 -32.13
N PHE A 205 -12.50 -3.73 -32.91
CA PHE A 205 -11.24 -4.44 -32.61
C PHE A 205 -10.04 -3.50 -32.49
N THR A 206 -9.94 -2.51 -33.38
CA THR A 206 -8.81 -1.55 -33.38
C THR A 206 -8.70 -0.73 -32.12
N ASN A 207 -9.82 -0.47 -31.43
CA ASN A 207 -9.85 0.30 -30.19
C ASN A 207 -9.62 -0.56 -28.95
N VAL A 208 -9.93 -1.85 -29.03
CA VAL A 208 -9.72 -2.84 -27.96
C VAL A 208 -8.26 -3.28 -27.89
N ILE A 209 -7.56 -3.38 -29.04
CA ILE A 209 -6.20 -3.91 -29.11
C ILE A 209 -5.18 -3.04 -28.38
N GLN A 210 -5.35 -1.72 -28.40
CA GLN A 210 -4.39 -0.79 -27.79
C GLN A 210 -4.28 -0.95 -26.26
N PRO A 211 -5.38 -0.92 -25.46
CA PRO A 211 -5.29 -1.15 -24.01
C PRO A 211 -4.95 -2.61 -23.67
N THR A 212 -5.36 -3.56 -24.52
CA THR A 212 -4.97 -4.98 -24.35
C THR A 212 -3.47 -5.16 -24.53
N ALA A 213 -2.89 -4.55 -25.56
CA ALA A 213 -1.44 -4.56 -25.80
C ALA A 213 -0.67 -3.87 -24.64
N HIS A 214 -1.21 -2.77 -24.10
CA HIS A 214 -0.60 -2.11 -22.93
C HIS A 214 -0.56 -3.05 -21.70
N ALA A 215 -1.68 -3.69 -21.38
CA ALA A 215 -1.74 -4.63 -20.26
C ALA A 215 -0.86 -5.87 -20.49
N GLY A 216 -0.88 -6.42 -21.71
CA GLY A 216 -0.01 -7.53 -22.11
C GLY A 216 1.48 -7.17 -22.04
N ALA A 217 1.86 -5.99 -22.53
CA ALA A 217 3.24 -5.52 -22.47
C ALA A 217 3.72 -5.35 -21.02
N MET A 218 2.87 -4.80 -20.13
CA MET A 218 3.21 -4.68 -18.71
C MET A 218 3.41 -6.04 -18.04
N PHE A 219 2.53 -7.00 -18.31
CA PHE A 219 2.68 -8.37 -17.81
C PHE A 219 3.98 -9.01 -18.29
N VAL A 220 4.21 -9.01 -19.62
CA VAL A 220 5.40 -9.64 -20.22
C VAL A 220 6.68 -8.98 -19.74
N PHE A 221 6.72 -7.65 -19.74
CA PHE A 221 7.89 -6.89 -19.28
C PHE A 221 8.22 -7.20 -17.82
N TYR A 222 7.20 -7.16 -16.93
CA TYR A 222 7.39 -7.47 -15.52
C TYR A 222 7.87 -8.92 -15.33
N TYR A 223 7.23 -9.89 -16.01
CA TYR A 223 7.59 -11.30 -15.91
C TYR A 223 9.02 -11.60 -16.38
N ILE A 224 9.45 -11.01 -17.51
CA ILE A 224 10.82 -11.19 -18.02
C ILE A 224 11.87 -10.71 -17.02
N ILE A 225 11.59 -9.60 -16.32
CA ILE A 225 12.55 -8.97 -15.41
C ILE A 225 12.55 -9.65 -14.04
N SER A 226 11.37 -9.87 -13.45
CA SER A 226 11.22 -10.35 -12.08
C SER A 226 11.10 -11.86 -11.95
N LYS A 227 10.63 -12.55 -13.00
CA LYS A 227 10.19 -13.96 -13.03
C LYS A 227 9.04 -14.25 -12.05
N ASP A 228 8.37 -13.23 -11.56
CA ASP A 228 7.21 -13.32 -10.67
C ASP A 228 5.91 -13.17 -11.48
N ALA A 229 5.34 -14.30 -11.89
CA ALA A 229 4.10 -14.29 -12.66
C ALA A 229 2.87 -13.98 -11.77
N GLY A 230 2.92 -14.28 -10.48
CA GLY A 230 1.81 -13.98 -9.57
C GLY A 230 1.46 -12.50 -9.55
N SER A 231 2.44 -11.65 -9.25
CA SER A 231 2.26 -10.19 -9.32
C SER A 231 1.97 -9.70 -10.75
N GLY A 232 2.49 -10.39 -11.77
CA GLY A 232 2.19 -10.08 -13.19
C GLY A 232 0.73 -10.31 -13.56
N LEU A 233 0.12 -11.41 -13.12
CA LEU A 233 -1.28 -11.73 -13.40
C LEU A 233 -2.26 -10.68 -12.85
N VAL A 234 -1.87 -9.95 -11.80
CA VAL A 234 -2.68 -8.84 -11.26
C VAL A 234 -2.94 -7.79 -12.35
N TYR A 235 -1.96 -7.44 -13.18
CA TYR A 235 -2.13 -6.46 -14.27
C TYR A 235 -3.18 -6.90 -15.28
N LEU A 236 -3.18 -8.19 -15.66
CA LEU A 236 -4.14 -8.73 -16.61
C LEU A 236 -5.55 -8.78 -16.04
N PHE A 237 -5.69 -9.19 -14.76
CA PHE A 237 -7.00 -9.24 -14.11
C PHE A 237 -7.60 -7.85 -13.89
N VAL A 238 -6.78 -6.89 -13.44
CA VAL A 238 -7.16 -5.48 -13.34
C VAL A 238 -7.63 -4.94 -14.70
N PHE A 239 -6.88 -5.24 -15.77
CA PHE A 239 -7.31 -4.87 -17.13
C PHE A 239 -8.69 -5.45 -17.47
N LEU A 240 -8.95 -6.72 -17.18
CA LEU A 240 -10.25 -7.35 -17.45
C LEU A 240 -11.39 -6.66 -16.70
N CYS A 241 -11.21 -6.37 -15.41
CA CYS A 241 -12.20 -5.65 -14.60
C CYS A 241 -12.49 -4.24 -15.18
N MET A 242 -11.43 -3.52 -15.53
CA MET A 242 -11.55 -2.16 -16.05
C MET A 242 -12.12 -2.16 -17.49
N ALA A 243 -11.75 -3.11 -18.33
CA ALA A 243 -12.28 -3.27 -19.69
C ALA A 243 -13.79 -3.59 -19.67
N PHE A 244 -14.21 -4.47 -18.74
CA PHE A 244 -15.63 -4.77 -18.53
C PHE A 244 -16.40 -3.51 -18.09
N ALA A 245 -15.89 -2.78 -17.09
CA ALA A 245 -16.51 -1.55 -16.60
C ALA A 245 -16.49 -0.41 -17.65
N ALA A 246 -15.49 -0.39 -18.53
CA ALA A 246 -15.40 0.55 -19.63
C ALA A 246 -16.39 0.24 -20.75
N GLY A 247 -17.07 -0.92 -20.73
CA GLY A 247 -18.07 -1.30 -21.75
C GLY A 247 -17.48 -1.95 -23.00
N PHE A 248 -16.37 -2.67 -22.87
CA PHE A 248 -15.90 -3.54 -23.93
C PHE A 248 -16.99 -4.55 -24.32
N ALA A 249 -17.16 -4.81 -25.62
CA ALA A 249 -18.06 -5.86 -26.05
C ALA A 249 -17.61 -7.20 -25.46
N LEU A 250 -18.52 -7.92 -24.80
CA LEU A 250 -18.24 -9.20 -24.12
C LEU A 250 -17.54 -10.21 -25.03
N ARG A 251 -17.84 -10.18 -26.34
CA ARG A 251 -17.16 -11.03 -27.35
C ARG A 251 -15.62 -10.90 -27.29
N TRP A 252 -15.09 -9.70 -27.07
CA TRP A 252 -13.65 -9.48 -27.00
C TRP A 252 -13.06 -9.99 -25.69
N ILE A 253 -13.78 -9.84 -24.58
CA ILE A 253 -13.40 -10.38 -23.29
C ILE A 253 -13.37 -11.91 -23.35
N PHE A 254 -14.45 -12.53 -23.87
CA PHE A 254 -14.51 -13.99 -24.02
C PHE A 254 -13.44 -14.51 -24.99
N LEU A 255 -13.19 -13.80 -26.10
CA LEU A 255 -12.15 -14.17 -27.06
C LEU A 255 -10.75 -14.08 -26.43
N GLY A 256 -10.48 -13.02 -25.67
CA GLY A 256 -9.20 -12.82 -24.98
C GLY A 256 -8.96 -13.87 -23.89
N VAL A 257 -9.92 -14.09 -23.00
CA VAL A 257 -9.84 -15.10 -21.93
C VAL A 257 -9.84 -16.50 -22.51
N GLY A 258 -10.75 -16.81 -23.45
CA GLY A 258 -10.84 -18.11 -24.10
C GLY A 258 -9.59 -18.43 -24.93
N GLY A 259 -9.04 -17.43 -25.63
CA GLY A 259 -7.77 -17.55 -26.34
C GLY A 259 -6.59 -17.82 -25.42
N ALA A 260 -6.52 -17.15 -24.26
CA ALA A 260 -5.47 -17.39 -23.27
C ALA A 260 -5.57 -18.80 -22.66
N VAL A 261 -6.79 -19.22 -22.30
CA VAL A 261 -7.05 -20.59 -21.79
C VAL A 261 -6.74 -21.63 -22.89
N GLY A 262 -7.17 -21.40 -24.13
CA GLY A 262 -6.88 -22.30 -25.24
C GLY A 262 -5.39 -22.41 -25.53
N ALA A 263 -4.66 -21.30 -25.54
CA ALA A 263 -3.20 -21.31 -25.69
C ALA A 263 -2.50 -22.05 -24.54
N PHE A 264 -2.98 -21.86 -23.32
CA PHE A 264 -2.47 -22.58 -22.15
C PHE A 264 -2.69 -24.10 -22.27
N LEU A 265 -3.93 -24.53 -22.63
CA LEU A 265 -4.26 -25.94 -22.81
C LEU A 265 -3.47 -26.57 -23.97
N ALA A 266 -3.29 -25.84 -25.06
CA ALA A 266 -2.45 -26.28 -26.18
C ALA A 266 -0.99 -26.45 -25.75
N ALA A 267 -0.43 -25.48 -25.03
CA ALA A 267 0.95 -25.57 -24.50
C ALA A 267 1.11 -26.72 -23.51
N TRP A 268 0.08 -27.00 -22.69
CA TRP A 268 0.04 -28.13 -21.77
C TRP A 268 0.09 -29.46 -22.52
N ASN A 269 -0.85 -29.67 -23.49
CA ASN A 269 -0.96 -30.92 -24.23
C ASN A 269 0.25 -31.18 -25.15
N LEU A 270 0.85 -30.11 -25.71
CA LEU A 270 2.05 -30.21 -26.53
C LEU A 270 3.34 -30.39 -25.70
N GLY A 271 3.26 -30.45 -24.37
CA GLY A 271 4.42 -30.61 -23.48
C GLY A 271 5.40 -29.43 -23.50
N LEU A 272 4.92 -28.24 -23.92
CA LEU A 272 5.72 -27.01 -23.96
C LEU A 272 5.90 -26.41 -22.57
N LEU A 273 4.93 -26.63 -21.66
CA LEU A 273 5.02 -26.22 -20.24
C LEU A 273 5.89 -27.22 -19.49
N ARG A 274 7.07 -26.79 -19.04
CA ARG A 274 8.02 -27.62 -18.30
C ARG A 274 8.51 -26.89 -17.05
N GLY A 275 9.04 -27.67 -16.09
CA GLY A 275 9.66 -27.15 -14.88
C GLY A 275 8.65 -26.69 -13.84
N ASP A 276 8.99 -25.64 -13.09
CA ASP A 276 8.29 -25.19 -11.89
C ASP A 276 6.79 -24.94 -12.08
N TRP A 277 6.40 -24.32 -13.21
CA TRP A 277 5.01 -24.03 -13.54
C TRP A 277 4.17 -25.28 -13.82
N TYR A 278 4.74 -26.24 -14.53
CA TYR A 278 4.09 -27.52 -14.77
C TYR A 278 3.82 -28.24 -13.45
N ASP A 279 4.84 -28.32 -12.58
CA ASP A 279 4.71 -29.00 -11.28
C ASP A 279 3.66 -28.34 -10.38
N ARG A 280 3.64 -26.99 -10.32
CA ARG A 280 2.65 -26.23 -9.52
C ARG A 280 1.22 -26.47 -9.96
N ILE A 281 0.97 -26.59 -11.26
CA ILE A 281 -0.38 -26.83 -11.79
C ILE A 281 -0.74 -28.32 -11.60
N LYS A 282 0.21 -29.21 -11.85
CA LYS A 282 -0.02 -30.64 -11.68
C LYS A 282 -0.37 -31.01 -10.24
N VAL A 283 0.24 -30.35 -9.25
CA VAL A 283 -0.08 -30.52 -7.83
C VAL A 283 -1.56 -30.18 -7.52
N ILE A 284 -2.17 -29.21 -8.23
CA ILE A 284 -3.59 -28.88 -8.04
C ILE A 284 -4.50 -29.96 -8.62
N LEU A 285 -4.12 -30.51 -9.79
CA LEU A 285 -4.90 -31.55 -10.46
C LEU A 285 -4.76 -32.91 -9.77
N ASP A 286 -3.58 -33.17 -9.19
CA ASP A 286 -3.24 -34.38 -8.48
C ASP A 286 -2.54 -34.05 -7.16
N HIS A 287 -3.29 -34.02 -6.07
CA HIS A 287 -2.80 -33.69 -4.73
C HIS A 287 -1.75 -34.71 -4.20
N SER A 288 -1.68 -35.91 -4.80
CA SER A 288 -0.66 -36.90 -4.47
C SER A 288 0.68 -36.66 -5.17
N TYR A 289 0.70 -35.74 -6.15
CA TYR A 289 1.91 -35.39 -6.88
C TYR A 289 2.84 -34.52 -6.02
N GLN A 290 4.03 -35.01 -5.72
CA GLN A 290 5.08 -34.32 -4.94
C GLN A 290 4.59 -33.63 -3.62
N PRO A 291 3.88 -34.34 -2.74
CA PRO A 291 3.26 -33.74 -1.54
C PRO A 291 4.30 -33.19 -0.55
N GLU A 292 5.53 -33.70 -0.58
CA GLU A 292 6.66 -33.27 0.29
C GLU A 292 7.55 -32.19 -0.36
N LYS A 293 7.27 -31.82 -1.62
CA LYS A 293 8.04 -30.79 -2.37
C LYS A 293 7.13 -29.62 -2.75
N LYS A 294 6.60 -29.64 -3.97
CA LYS A 294 5.77 -28.53 -4.52
C LYS A 294 4.39 -28.43 -3.87
N GLY A 295 3.80 -29.56 -3.48
CA GLY A 295 2.53 -29.61 -2.75
C GLY A 295 2.66 -29.37 -1.24
N PHE A 296 3.86 -29.34 -0.69
CA PHE A 296 4.10 -29.31 0.75
C PHE A 296 3.40 -28.15 1.46
N GLN A 297 3.56 -26.92 0.94
CA GLN A 297 2.98 -25.72 1.56
C GLN A 297 1.45 -25.80 1.61
N GLN A 298 0.82 -26.21 0.50
CA GLN A 298 -0.64 -26.31 0.40
C GLN A 298 -1.19 -27.44 1.25
N THR A 299 -0.52 -28.60 1.26
CA THR A 299 -0.92 -29.73 2.12
C THR A 299 -0.91 -29.32 3.60
N ARG A 300 0.14 -28.62 4.06
CA ARG A 300 0.21 -28.11 5.42
C ARG A 300 -0.82 -27.03 5.70
N GLY A 301 -1.09 -26.16 4.72
CA GLY A 301 -2.15 -25.15 4.80
C GLY A 301 -3.54 -25.79 4.98
N MET A 302 -3.87 -26.82 4.21
CA MET A 302 -5.13 -27.56 4.31
C MET A 302 -5.27 -28.29 5.65
N LEU A 303 -4.19 -28.91 6.15
CA LEU A 303 -4.18 -29.53 7.47
C LEU A 303 -4.44 -28.51 8.59
N ALA A 304 -3.80 -27.33 8.51
CA ALA A 304 -4.04 -26.22 9.44
C ALA A 304 -5.52 -25.78 9.41
N LEU A 305 -6.06 -25.45 8.22
CA LEU A 305 -7.45 -25.04 8.04
C LEU A 305 -8.43 -26.12 8.58
N GLY A 306 -8.23 -27.39 8.22
CA GLY A 306 -9.11 -28.49 8.64
C GLY A 306 -9.08 -28.75 10.14
N SER A 307 -7.95 -28.52 10.79
CA SER A 307 -7.77 -28.74 12.22
C SER A 307 -8.52 -27.72 13.09
N GLY A 308 -8.77 -26.51 12.57
CA GLY A 308 -9.41 -25.43 13.32
C GLY A 308 -10.93 -25.53 13.42
N LYS A 309 -11.58 -26.34 12.59
CA LYS A 309 -13.05 -26.54 12.62
C LYS A 309 -13.82 -25.21 12.63
N LEU A 310 -14.83 -25.05 13.49
CA LEU A 310 -15.70 -23.87 13.55
C LEU A 310 -15.06 -22.71 14.32
N THR A 311 -14.47 -22.96 15.49
CA THR A 311 -14.03 -21.94 16.45
C THR A 311 -12.51 -21.84 16.60
N GLY A 312 -11.76 -22.74 15.96
CA GLY A 312 -10.30 -22.80 16.03
C GLY A 312 -9.76 -23.56 17.25
N GLN A 313 -8.44 -23.74 17.26
CA GLN A 313 -7.71 -24.34 18.38
C GLN A 313 -7.42 -23.34 19.51
N GLY A 314 -7.67 -22.07 19.29
CA GLY A 314 -7.31 -20.96 20.17
C GLY A 314 -6.13 -20.14 19.63
N LEU A 315 -6.18 -18.83 19.86
CA LEU A 315 -5.12 -17.91 19.47
C LEU A 315 -3.80 -18.28 20.20
N PHE A 316 -2.67 -18.31 19.48
CA PHE A 316 -1.35 -18.80 19.95
C PHE A 316 -1.30 -20.29 20.33
N GLN A 317 -2.27 -21.10 19.91
CA GLN A 317 -2.34 -22.53 20.23
C GLN A 317 -2.38 -23.44 18.99
N GLY A 318 -2.26 -22.87 17.78
CA GLY A 318 -2.26 -23.63 16.52
C GLY A 318 -1.08 -24.61 16.44
N THR A 319 -1.35 -25.88 16.24
CA THR A 319 -0.31 -26.95 16.17
C THR A 319 0.66 -26.75 15.02
N GLN A 320 0.18 -26.37 13.83
CA GLN A 320 1.02 -26.07 12.67
C GLN A 320 1.63 -24.65 12.78
N THR A 321 0.86 -23.71 13.30
CA THR A 321 1.27 -22.30 13.45
C THR A 321 2.35 -22.14 14.49
N GLN A 322 2.28 -22.79 15.64
CA GLN A 322 3.24 -22.63 16.74
C GLN A 322 4.45 -23.57 16.65
N SER A 323 4.42 -24.56 15.74
CA SER A 323 5.53 -25.50 15.57
C SER A 323 6.74 -24.83 14.93
N SER A 324 7.93 -25.05 15.48
CA SER A 324 9.23 -24.71 14.89
C SER A 324 9.81 -25.81 13.99
N ALA A 325 9.13 -26.94 13.90
CA ALA A 325 9.59 -28.10 13.14
C ALA A 325 9.62 -27.83 11.63
N LYS A 326 10.52 -28.50 10.91
CA LYS A 326 10.67 -28.37 9.45
C LYS A 326 9.42 -28.77 8.66
N TRP A 327 8.56 -29.60 9.25
CA TRP A 327 7.29 -30.04 8.64
C TRP A 327 6.10 -29.12 8.96
N SER A 328 6.29 -28.03 9.70
CA SER A 328 5.24 -27.06 9.99
C SER A 328 4.91 -26.19 8.77
N LEU A 329 3.84 -25.39 8.87
CA LEU A 329 3.39 -24.51 7.80
C LEU A 329 4.45 -23.46 7.42
N PRO A 330 5.04 -23.49 6.20
CA PRO A 330 5.98 -22.49 5.74
C PRO A 330 5.26 -21.18 5.39
N GLU A 331 5.99 -20.05 5.36
CA GLU A 331 5.49 -18.72 4.97
C GLU A 331 4.13 -18.35 5.60
N ARG A 332 3.91 -18.82 6.83
CA ARG A 332 2.64 -18.65 7.57
C ARG A 332 2.29 -17.20 7.86
N GLN A 333 3.29 -16.33 8.01
CA GLN A 333 3.10 -14.90 8.28
C GLN A 333 2.81 -14.07 7.01
N THR A 334 3.10 -14.62 5.81
CA THR A 334 2.94 -13.95 4.52
C THR A 334 1.81 -14.58 3.71
N ASP A 335 2.12 -15.64 2.97
CA ASP A 335 1.25 -16.21 1.95
C ASP A 335 0.14 -17.09 2.54
N PHE A 336 0.37 -17.72 3.69
CA PHE A 336 -0.55 -18.64 4.34
C PHE A 336 -1.18 -18.09 5.64
N ILE A 337 -1.27 -16.77 5.79
CA ILE A 337 -1.87 -16.14 6.98
C ILE A 337 -3.36 -16.52 7.14
N PHE A 338 -4.07 -16.77 6.05
CA PHE A 338 -5.44 -17.27 6.07
C PHE A 338 -5.53 -18.65 6.70
N CYS A 339 -4.54 -19.53 6.48
CA CYS A 339 -4.46 -20.83 7.13
C CYS A 339 -4.18 -20.71 8.62
N VAL A 340 -3.36 -19.76 9.05
CA VAL A 340 -3.13 -19.44 10.47
C VAL A 340 -4.45 -19.03 11.14
N CYS A 341 -5.19 -18.13 10.49
CA CYS A 341 -6.52 -17.73 10.99
C CYS A 341 -7.46 -18.92 11.11
N GLY A 342 -7.49 -19.78 10.09
CA GLY A 342 -8.36 -20.97 10.08
C GLY A 342 -7.98 -21.99 11.16
N GLU A 343 -6.70 -22.20 11.44
CA GLU A 343 -6.24 -23.09 12.51
C GLU A 343 -6.59 -22.55 13.90
N GLU A 344 -6.30 -21.26 14.15
CA GLU A 344 -6.40 -20.70 15.50
C GLU A 344 -7.78 -20.13 15.85
N LEU A 345 -8.47 -19.50 14.87
CA LEU A 345 -9.79 -18.87 15.06
C LEU A 345 -10.91 -19.59 14.31
N GLY A 346 -10.58 -20.65 13.59
CA GLY A 346 -11.54 -21.49 12.88
C GLY A 346 -12.23 -20.79 11.71
N PHE A 347 -13.36 -21.39 11.29
CA PHE A 347 -14.19 -20.86 10.20
C PHE A 347 -14.70 -19.44 10.48
N ILE A 348 -15.04 -19.13 11.73
CA ILE A 348 -15.55 -17.80 12.12
C ILE A 348 -14.48 -16.72 11.86
N GLY A 349 -13.21 -16.97 12.22
CA GLY A 349 -12.12 -16.05 11.94
C GLY A 349 -11.89 -15.84 10.45
N CYS A 350 -11.92 -16.90 9.66
CA CYS A 350 -11.80 -16.83 8.19
C CYS A 350 -12.97 -16.08 7.56
N LEU A 351 -14.20 -16.30 8.02
CA LEU A 351 -15.38 -15.58 7.55
C LEU A 351 -15.26 -14.07 7.82
N LEU A 352 -14.76 -13.68 8.99
CA LEU A 352 -14.54 -12.28 9.33
C LEU A 352 -13.53 -11.62 8.37
N ILE A 353 -12.44 -12.30 7.99
CA ILE A 353 -11.48 -11.83 6.98
C ILE A 353 -12.20 -11.55 5.65
N ILE A 354 -12.99 -12.52 5.18
CA ILE A 354 -13.73 -12.42 3.91
C ILE A 354 -14.72 -11.26 3.95
N VAL A 355 -15.47 -11.11 5.03
CA VAL A 355 -16.46 -10.02 5.20
C VAL A 355 -15.78 -8.65 5.19
N LEU A 356 -14.66 -8.50 5.89
CA LEU A 356 -13.90 -7.23 5.91
C LEU A 356 -13.35 -6.87 4.53
N LEU A 357 -12.74 -7.83 3.83
CA LEU A 357 -12.23 -7.61 2.46
C LEU A 357 -13.37 -7.28 1.49
N LEU A 358 -14.48 -8.00 1.57
CA LEU A 358 -15.66 -7.74 0.74
C LEU A 358 -16.22 -6.32 1.02
N ALA A 359 -16.28 -5.90 2.29
CA ALA A 359 -16.74 -4.57 2.67
C ALA A 359 -15.84 -3.46 2.06
N ILE A 360 -14.51 -3.65 2.07
CA ILE A 360 -13.57 -2.71 1.44
C ILE A 360 -13.78 -2.67 -0.08
N ILE A 361 -13.90 -3.83 -0.73
CA ILE A 361 -14.13 -3.94 -2.17
C ILE A 361 -15.44 -3.25 -2.57
N VAL A 362 -16.53 -3.57 -1.85
CA VAL A 362 -17.84 -2.95 -2.09
C VAL A 362 -17.76 -1.43 -1.88
N ARG A 363 -17.04 -0.96 -0.85
CA ARG A 363 -16.84 0.48 -0.65
C ARG A 363 -16.14 1.14 -1.83
N CYS A 364 -15.10 0.51 -2.40
CA CYS A 364 -14.44 1.00 -3.61
C CYS A 364 -15.41 1.07 -4.81
N LEU A 365 -16.28 0.07 -4.97
CA LEU A 365 -17.29 0.04 -6.05
C LEU A 365 -18.40 1.07 -5.85
N ILE A 366 -18.80 1.36 -4.61
CA ILE A 366 -19.73 2.46 -4.31
C ILE A 366 -19.10 3.80 -4.72
N VAL A 367 -17.83 4.03 -4.33
CA VAL A 367 -17.11 5.24 -4.75
C VAL A 367 -16.97 5.32 -6.28
N ALA A 368 -16.74 4.19 -6.96
CA ALA A 368 -16.71 4.14 -8.42
C ALA A 368 -18.01 4.61 -9.08
N ARG A 369 -19.17 4.29 -8.49
CA ARG A 369 -20.49 4.73 -8.96
C ARG A 369 -20.73 6.22 -8.76
N GLU A 370 -20.20 6.77 -7.67
CA GLU A 370 -20.37 8.18 -7.28
C GLU A 370 -19.27 9.07 -7.86
N ALA A 371 -18.29 8.51 -8.57
CA ALA A 371 -17.15 9.26 -9.10
C ALA A 371 -17.56 10.33 -10.12
N PRO A 372 -16.98 11.56 -10.05
CA PRO A 372 -17.37 12.67 -10.91
C PRO A 372 -17.01 12.48 -12.38
N THR A 373 -15.97 11.70 -12.68
CA THR A 373 -15.54 11.43 -14.05
C THR A 373 -15.45 9.94 -14.35
N ARG A 374 -15.59 9.56 -15.63
CA ARG A 374 -15.42 8.17 -16.09
C ARG A 374 -14.03 7.62 -15.76
N MET A 375 -13.00 8.44 -15.89
CA MET A 375 -11.64 8.05 -15.55
C MET A 375 -11.51 7.68 -14.07
N GLU A 376 -12.04 8.52 -13.18
CA GLU A 376 -12.00 8.29 -11.73
C GLU A 376 -12.82 7.05 -11.32
N SER A 377 -13.97 6.83 -11.96
CA SER A 377 -14.75 5.61 -11.80
C SER A 377 -13.91 4.37 -12.15
N LEU A 378 -13.24 4.39 -13.30
CA LEU A 378 -12.37 3.29 -13.73
C LEU A 378 -11.17 3.07 -12.80
N VAL A 379 -10.61 4.12 -12.22
CA VAL A 379 -9.54 4.00 -11.20
C VAL A 379 -10.07 3.21 -10.00
N CYS A 380 -11.23 3.56 -9.46
CA CYS A 380 -11.83 2.85 -8.33
C CYS A 380 -12.13 1.38 -8.68
N VAL A 381 -12.63 1.09 -9.89
CA VAL A 381 -12.83 -0.28 -10.38
C VAL A 381 -11.51 -1.04 -10.47
N GLY A 382 -10.44 -0.40 -10.98
CA GLY A 382 -9.12 -0.99 -11.06
C GLY A 382 -8.55 -1.35 -9.68
N MET A 383 -8.71 -0.45 -8.69
CA MET A 383 -8.30 -0.72 -7.29
C MET A 383 -9.12 -1.86 -6.67
N ALA A 384 -10.42 -1.89 -6.89
CA ALA A 384 -11.28 -3.00 -6.46
C ALA A 384 -10.85 -4.31 -7.13
N GLY A 385 -10.59 -4.30 -8.45
CA GLY A 385 -10.11 -5.47 -9.20
C GLY A 385 -8.79 -6.02 -8.68
N MET A 386 -7.86 -5.14 -8.31
CA MET A 386 -6.59 -5.52 -7.66
C MET A 386 -6.85 -6.27 -6.34
N LEU A 387 -7.72 -5.74 -5.47
CA LEU A 387 -8.07 -6.38 -4.21
C LEU A 387 -8.79 -7.72 -4.42
N ILE A 388 -9.72 -7.79 -5.37
CA ILE A 388 -10.46 -9.02 -5.72
C ILE A 388 -9.49 -10.12 -6.11
N PHE A 389 -8.57 -9.82 -7.05
CA PHE A 389 -7.64 -10.83 -7.52
C PHE A 389 -6.70 -11.32 -6.43
N GLN A 390 -6.10 -10.41 -5.66
CA GLN A 390 -5.20 -10.79 -4.56
C GLN A 390 -5.92 -11.63 -3.50
N THR A 391 -7.17 -11.28 -3.18
CA THR A 391 -8.00 -12.04 -2.22
C THR A 391 -8.32 -13.44 -2.73
N ILE A 392 -8.84 -13.54 -3.97
CA ILE A 392 -9.20 -14.83 -4.57
C ILE A 392 -7.97 -15.73 -4.74
N ALA A 393 -6.86 -15.15 -5.21
CA ALA A 393 -5.63 -15.89 -5.44
C ALA A 393 -5.02 -16.41 -4.12
N ASN A 394 -4.97 -15.58 -3.07
CA ASN A 394 -4.42 -15.99 -1.78
C ASN A 394 -5.30 -17.05 -1.09
N ILE A 395 -6.61 -16.79 -0.99
CA ILE A 395 -7.53 -17.78 -0.39
C ILE A 395 -7.59 -19.05 -1.25
N GLY A 396 -7.60 -18.91 -2.58
CA GLY A 396 -7.62 -20.04 -3.51
C GLY A 396 -6.39 -20.94 -3.36
N MET A 397 -5.19 -20.37 -3.18
CA MET A 397 -4.00 -21.21 -2.93
C MET A 397 -4.02 -21.85 -1.53
N CYS A 398 -4.58 -21.21 -0.51
CA CYS A 398 -4.77 -21.79 0.81
C CYS A 398 -5.77 -22.95 0.81
N LEU A 399 -6.78 -22.90 -0.05
CA LEU A 399 -7.80 -23.93 -0.24
C LEU A 399 -7.43 -25.00 -1.29
N PHE A 400 -6.21 -24.98 -1.81
CA PHE A 400 -5.74 -25.92 -2.84
C PHE A 400 -6.47 -25.79 -4.20
N LEU A 401 -7.15 -24.68 -4.45
CA LEU A 401 -7.89 -24.39 -5.69
C LEU A 401 -7.05 -23.69 -6.74
N MET A 402 -5.93 -23.04 -6.32
CA MET A 402 -5.02 -22.30 -7.18
C MET A 402 -3.57 -22.65 -6.86
N PRO A 403 -2.63 -22.52 -7.82
CA PRO A 403 -1.21 -22.77 -7.55
C PRO A 403 -0.65 -21.73 -6.57
N VAL A 404 0.41 -22.10 -5.86
CA VAL A 404 1.14 -21.15 -5.01
C VAL A 404 1.86 -20.15 -5.90
N ILE A 405 1.37 -18.91 -5.90
CA ILE A 405 1.89 -17.80 -6.73
C ILE A 405 2.54 -16.68 -5.90
N GLY A 406 2.59 -16.83 -4.56
CA GLY A 406 3.29 -15.90 -3.68
C GLY A 406 2.63 -14.52 -3.57
N LEU A 407 1.30 -14.45 -3.62
CA LEU A 407 0.55 -13.21 -3.40
C LEU A 407 0.09 -13.12 -1.95
N THR A 408 0.36 -11.98 -1.34
CA THR A 408 -0.08 -11.69 0.04
C THR A 408 -1.56 -11.36 0.09
N LEU A 409 -2.22 -11.72 1.20
CA LEU A 409 -3.61 -11.35 1.46
C LEU A 409 -3.67 -9.86 1.86
N PRO A 410 -4.40 -9.02 1.11
CA PRO A 410 -4.48 -7.59 1.37
C PRO A 410 -4.84 -7.27 2.83
N PHE A 411 -4.12 -6.34 3.46
CA PHE A 411 -4.26 -5.87 4.84
C PHE A 411 -3.88 -6.89 5.94
N PHE A 412 -3.96 -8.20 5.69
CA PHE A 412 -3.78 -9.24 6.71
C PHE A 412 -2.38 -9.84 6.73
N SER A 413 -1.76 -10.03 5.57
CA SER A 413 -0.42 -10.61 5.47
C SER A 413 0.67 -9.66 5.95
N TYR A 414 1.74 -10.24 6.48
CA TYR A 414 2.96 -9.50 6.76
C TYR A 414 3.62 -9.00 5.47
N GLY A 415 3.86 -7.69 5.40
CA GLY A 415 4.51 -7.06 4.27
C GLY A 415 4.61 -5.54 4.45
N GLY A 416 5.74 -5.05 4.96
CA GLY A 416 5.91 -3.62 5.27
C GLY A 416 5.64 -2.70 4.07
N SER A 417 6.16 -3.01 2.87
CA SER A 417 5.89 -2.22 1.67
C SER A 417 4.49 -2.44 1.10
N SER A 418 3.95 -3.65 1.21
CA SER A 418 2.61 -3.98 0.71
C SER A 418 1.53 -3.22 1.46
N ILE A 419 1.61 -3.17 2.81
CA ILE A 419 0.63 -2.43 3.62
C ILE A 419 0.66 -0.93 3.30
N VAL A 420 1.84 -0.34 3.17
CA VAL A 420 2.00 1.08 2.80
C VAL A 420 1.36 1.36 1.44
N THR A 421 1.60 0.50 0.46
CA THR A 421 1.11 0.69 -0.91
C THR A 421 -0.39 0.51 -1.02
N ILE A 422 -0.95 -0.45 -0.28
CA ILE A 422 -2.39 -0.70 -0.32
C ILE A 422 -3.17 0.44 0.36
N PHE A 423 -2.65 1.01 1.47
CA PHE A 423 -3.22 2.22 2.05
C PHE A 423 -3.09 3.43 1.11
N ALA A 424 -1.98 3.54 0.39
CA ALA A 424 -1.81 4.54 -0.67
C ALA A 424 -2.88 4.39 -1.77
N ALA A 425 -3.14 3.16 -2.24
CA ALA A 425 -4.20 2.87 -3.20
C ALA A 425 -5.60 3.27 -2.67
N MET A 426 -5.89 2.95 -1.41
CA MET A 426 -7.15 3.35 -0.77
C MET A 426 -7.24 4.87 -0.55
N GLY A 427 -6.11 5.55 -0.33
CA GLY A 427 -6.05 7.01 -0.28
C GLY A 427 -6.45 7.66 -1.61
N VAL A 428 -6.05 7.08 -2.74
CA VAL A 428 -6.50 7.51 -4.08
C VAL A 428 -8.02 7.38 -4.22
N VAL A 429 -8.60 6.24 -3.80
CA VAL A 429 -10.06 6.05 -3.81
C VAL A 429 -10.77 7.06 -2.91
N SER A 430 -10.24 7.31 -1.72
CA SER A 430 -10.75 8.32 -0.79
C SER A 430 -10.75 9.74 -1.39
N GLY A 431 -9.68 10.11 -2.11
CA GLY A 431 -9.59 11.39 -2.82
C GLY A 431 -10.66 11.56 -3.91
N ILE A 432 -11.00 10.49 -4.61
CA ILE A 432 -12.10 10.48 -5.59
C ILE A 432 -13.44 10.69 -4.87
N LYS A 433 -13.67 10.00 -3.74
CA LYS A 433 -14.89 10.20 -2.93
C LYS A 433 -15.03 11.63 -2.42
N LYS A 434 -13.94 12.26 -2.01
CA LYS A 434 -13.93 13.66 -1.58
C LYS A 434 -14.44 14.58 -2.68
N ARG A 435 -14.00 14.41 -3.92
CA ARG A 435 -14.39 15.22 -5.09
C ARG A 435 -15.80 14.93 -5.62
N SER A 436 -16.38 13.80 -5.28
CA SER A 436 -17.75 13.45 -5.66
C SER A 436 -18.83 14.21 -4.86
N ARG A 437 -18.46 14.84 -3.73
CA ARG A 437 -19.40 15.63 -2.92
C ARG A 437 -19.58 17.00 -3.52
N PRO A 438 -20.84 17.47 -3.70
CA PRO A 438 -21.11 18.84 -4.14
C PRO A 438 -20.53 19.87 -3.17
N GLU A 439 -20.02 21.00 -3.69
CA GLU A 439 -19.37 22.06 -2.88
C GLU A 439 -20.27 22.61 -1.75
N TRP A 440 -21.58 22.63 -1.94
CA TRP A 440 -22.54 23.11 -0.92
C TRP A 440 -22.70 22.18 0.29
N LEU A 441 -22.21 20.93 0.21
CA LEU A 441 -22.15 20.00 1.36
C LEU A 441 -20.79 20.05 2.11
N ILE A 442 -19.86 20.86 1.64
CA ILE A 442 -18.50 20.93 2.20
C ILE A 442 -18.37 22.11 3.19
N ASN A 443 -19.31 23.09 3.12
CA ASN A 443 -19.35 24.28 3.99
C ASN A 443 -20.11 24.05 5.28
#